data_277a6d82fbe7fdae65d49fbcb90b3cce
#
_entry.id   277a6d82fbe7fdae65d49fbcb90b3cce
#
_cell.length_a   1.000
_cell.length_b   1.000
_cell.length_c   1.000
_cell.angle_alpha   90.00
_cell.angle_beta   90.00
_cell.angle_gamma   90.00
#
_symmetry.space_group_name_H-M   'P 1'
#
loop_
_entity.id
_entity.type
_entity.pdbx_description
1 polymer ?
#
loop_
_entity_poly.entity_id
_entity_poly.type
_entity_poly.pdbx_seq_one_letter_code
_entity_poly.pdbx_strand_id
1 'polypeptide(L)'
;MHYDLQERLKSVTLSVGDIIIDTFSGYTGMLVKRERRIDMLDDDMYFWEIKWMTNVERDDLKPNHARIRLSDVLEEEGIKLSIMVGAFEWHSINGGTFEL
;
A
#
# COMPACT_ATOMS: atom_id res chain seq x y z
N MET A 1 1.26 0.84 -25.09
CA MET A 1 1.89 0.59 -23.81
C MET A 1 1.29 1.39 -22.69
N HIS A 2 1.16 2.70 -22.90
CA HIS A 2 0.57 3.52 -21.86
C HIS A 2 -0.86 3.13 -21.55
N TYR A 3 -1.56 2.68 -22.56
CA TYR A 3 -2.92 2.24 -22.36
C TYR A 3 -3.00 1.09 -21.36
N ASP A 4 -2.16 0.10 -21.56
CA ASP A 4 -2.22 -1.07 -20.71
C ASP A 4 -1.93 -0.72 -19.26
N LEU A 5 -0.98 0.18 -19.07
CA LEU A 5 -0.62 0.59 -17.74
C LEU A 5 -1.78 1.28 -17.05
N GLN A 6 -2.41 2.23 -17.73
CA GLN A 6 -3.50 2.96 -17.14
C GLN A 6 -4.71 2.08 -16.88
N GLU A 7 -4.97 1.16 -17.80
CA GLU A 7 -6.07 0.24 -17.60
C GLU A 7 -5.83 -0.65 -16.40
N ARG A 8 -4.61 -1.10 -16.23
CA ARG A 8 -4.30 -1.93 -15.08
C ARG A 8 -4.39 -1.15 -13.78
N LEU A 9 -3.97 0.10 -13.80
CA LEU A 9 -4.10 0.93 -12.63
C LEU A 9 -5.56 1.08 -12.22
N LYS A 10 -6.45 1.17 -13.19
CA LYS A 10 -7.87 1.29 -12.90
C LYS A 10 -8.45 0.01 -12.31
N SER A 11 -7.82 -1.12 -12.59
CA SER A 11 -8.34 -2.38 -12.10
C SER A 11 -8.00 -2.60 -10.63
N VAL A 12 -7.10 -1.80 -10.07
CA VAL A 12 -6.75 -1.93 -8.67
C VAL A 12 -7.59 -0.95 -7.88
N THR A 13 -8.50 -1.47 -7.10
CA THR A 13 -9.35 -0.65 -6.24
C THR A 13 -9.00 -0.92 -4.80
N LEU A 14 -8.34 0.04 -4.18
CA LEU A 14 -7.89 -0.11 -2.80
C LEU A 14 -9.04 0.19 -1.85
N SER A 15 -9.09 -0.54 -0.76
CA SER A 15 -10.16 -0.39 0.23
C SER A 15 -9.55 -0.47 1.63
N VAL A 16 -10.24 0.16 2.57
CA VAL A 16 -9.84 0.05 3.96
C VAL A 16 -9.89 -1.42 4.36
N GLY A 17 -8.82 -1.88 4.99
CA GLY A 17 -8.69 -3.27 5.38
C GLY A 17 -7.86 -4.11 4.44
N ASP A 18 -7.54 -3.58 3.27
CA ASP A 18 -6.68 -4.31 2.33
C ASP A 18 -5.28 -4.49 2.93
N ILE A 19 -4.65 -5.59 2.57
CA ILE A 19 -3.32 -5.92 3.05
C ILE A 19 -2.31 -5.67 1.95
N ILE A 20 -1.21 -5.04 2.32
CA ILE A 20 -0.10 -4.75 1.42
C ILE A 20 1.15 -5.38 2.00
N ILE A 21 1.89 -6.11 1.19
CA ILE A 21 3.14 -6.72 1.62
C ILE A 21 4.26 -6.12 0.80
N ASP A 22 5.24 -5.53 1.49
CA ASP A 22 6.43 -5.00 0.83
C ASP A 22 7.33 -6.18 0.50
N THR A 23 7.52 -6.46 -0.78
CA THR A 23 8.22 -7.65 -1.18
C THR A 23 9.71 -7.58 -0.89
N PHE A 24 10.27 -6.39 -0.69
CA PHE A 24 11.68 -6.26 -0.36
C PHE A 24 11.94 -6.53 1.11
N SER A 25 11.13 -5.97 1.98
CA SER A 25 11.37 -6.11 3.41
C SER A 25 10.58 -7.25 4.02
N GLY A 26 9.51 -7.65 3.36
CA GLY A 26 8.61 -8.65 3.94
C GLY A 26 7.63 -8.07 4.93
N TYR A 27 7.63 -6.75 5.10
CA TYR A 27 6.71 -6.13 6.03
C TYR A 27 5.30 -6.17 5.49
N THR A 28 4.37 -6.44 6.39
CA THR A 28 2.95 -6.49 6.04
C THR A 28 2.27 -5.28 6.63
N GLY A 29 1.46 -4.63 5.82
CA GLY A 29 0.72 -3.47 6.26
C GLY A 29 -0.74 -3.58 5.90
N MET A 30 -1.55 -2.75 6.54
CA MET A 30 -2.98 -2.70 6.27
C MET A 30 -3.36 -1.28 5.95
N LEU A 31 -4.18 -1.10 4.92
CA LEU A 31 -4.72 0.20 4.58
C LEU A 31 -5.81 0.53 5.59
N VAL A 32 -5.61 1.60 6.35
CA VAL A 32 -6.53 1.90 7.43
C VAL A 32 -7.34 3.16 7.20
N LYS A 33 -6.88 4.04 6.33
CA LYS A 33 -7.59 5.28 6.11
C LYS A 33 -7.24 5.86 4.75
N ARG A 34 -8.24 6.33 4.03
CA ARG A 34 -8.05 7.02 2.76
C ARG A 34 -8.31 8.50 3.00
N GLU A 35 -7.41 9.34 2.50
CA GLU A 35 -7.50 10.76 2.72
C GLU A 35 -7.44 11.47 1.39
N ARG A 36 -8.36 12.42 1.18
CA ARG A 36 -8.35 13.26 0.00
C ARG A 36 -7.66 14.56 0.33
N ARG A 37 -6.77 14.98 -0.56
CA ARG A 37 -6.10 16.27 -0.45
C ARG A 37 -6.25 16.98 -1.77
N ILE A 38 -6.29 18.31 -1.72
CA ILE A 38 -6.37 19.13 -2.91
C ILE A 38 -5.02 19.81 -3.07
N ASP A 39 -4.41 19.63 -4.23
CA ASP A 39 -3.11 20.24 -4.44
C ASP A 39 -3.28 21.68 -4.91
N MET A 40 -2.15 22.31 -5.23
CA MET A 40 -2.17 23.73 -5.57
C MET A 40 -2.86 24.02 -6.90
N LEU A 41 -3.09 23.00 -7.69
CA LEU A 41 -3.77 23.13 -8.96
C LEU A 41 -5.23 22.71 -8.87
N ASP A 42 -5.73 22.56 -7.66
CA ASP A 42 -7.10 22.14 -7.41
C ASP A 42 -7.40 20.74 -7.90
N ASP A 43 -6.39 19.91 -8.02
CA ASP A 43 -6.58 18.51 -8.37
C ASP A 43 -6.73 17.68 -7.12
N ASP A 44 -7.69 16.75 -7.16
CA ASP A 44 -7.87 15.83 -6.05
C ASP A 44 -6.75 14.82 -6.04
N MET A 45 -6.14 14.66 -4.89
CA MET A 45 -5.14 13.64 -4.69
C MET A 45 -5.56 12.78 -3.51
N TYR A 46 -5.34 11.50 -3.63
CA TYR A 46 -5.72 10.57 -2.60
C TYR A 46 -4.50 9.92 -1.99
N PHE A 47 -4.53 9.79 -0.68
CA PHE A 47 -3.44 9.21 0.10
C PHE A 47 -4.01 8.14 0.98
N TRP A 48 -3.18 7.14 1.29
CA TRP A 48 -3.57 6.05 2.17
C TRP A 48 -2.66 6.02 3.35
N GLU A 49 -3.23 5.88 4.52
CA GLU A 49 -2.46 5.58 5.71
C GLU A 49 -2.33 4.08 5.81
N ILE A 50 -1.09 3.60 5.91
CA ILE A 50 -0.80 2.19 6.02
C ILE A 50 -0.25 1.94 7.40
N LYS A 51 -0.87 1.04 8.11
CA LYS A 51 -0.36 0.63 9.41
C LYS A 51 0.44 -0.63 9.24
N TRP A 52 1.75 -0.54 9.49
CA TRP A 52 2.64 -1.66 9.27
C TRP A 52 2.64 -2.55 10.49
N MET A 53 2.53 -3.84 10.24
CA MET A 53 2.61 -4.85 11.29
C MET A 53 3.97 -5.47 11.20
N THR A 54 4.72 -5.41 12.28
CA THR A 54 6.04 -6.01 12.28
C THR A 54 5.89 -7.52 12.41
N ASN A 55 6.82 -8.21 11.79
CA ASN A 55 6.86 -9.66 11.92
C ASN A 55 7.53 -10.00 13.23
N VAL A 56 6.77 -10.59 14.11
CA VAL A 56 7.25 -10.88 15.43
C VAL A 56 8.47 -11.79 15.40
N GLU A 57 8.54 -12.62 14.41
CA GLU A 57 9.63 -13.57 14.35
C GLU A 57 10.95 -12.93 14.02
N ARG A 58 10.92 -11.71 13.55
CA ARG A 58 12.15 -11.02 13.26
C ARG A 58 12.58 -10.13 14.36
N ASP A 59 12.02 -10.31 15.48
CA ASP A 59 12.30 -9.47 16.59
C ASP A 59 13.42 -9.95 17.45
N ASP A 60 14.12 -10.95 17.02
CA ASP A 60 15.47 -11.09 17.47
C ASP A 60 16.19 -9.79 17.17
N LEU A 61 15.64 -9.00 16.31
CA LEU A 61 15.97 -7.61 16.25
C LEU A 61 15.51 -6.97 17.54
N LYS A 62 16.09 -5.87 17.88
CA LYS A 62 15.80 -5.23 19.12
C LYS A 62 14.33 -4.89 19.26
N PRO A 63 13.73 -5.19 20.39
CA PRO A 63 12.30 -4.91 20.58
C PRO A 63 11.97 -3.45 20.37
N ASN A 64 12.91 -2.56 20.61
CA ASN A 64 12.65 -1.16 20.42
C ASN A 64 12.35 -0.82 18.97
N HIS A 65 12.93 -1.53 18.08
CA HIS A 65 12.74 -1.23 16.66
C HIS A 65 11.40 -1.71 16.17
N ALA A 66 10.88 -2.73 16.78
CA ALA A 66 9.63 -3.31 16.32
C ALA A 66 8.49 -2.33 16.44
N ARG A 67 8.61 -1.35 17.29
CA ARG A 67 7.53 -0.44 17.54
C ARG A 67 7.69 0.92 16.88
N ILE A 68 8.77 1.12 16.19
CA ILE A 68 9.07 2.44 15.69
C ILE A 68 8.23 2.80 14.50
N ARG A 69 8.15 1.90 13.58
CA ARG A 69 7.46 2.21 12.34
C ARG A 69 6.05 1.69 12.41
N LEU A 70 5.14 2.54 12.72
CA LEU A 70 3.76 2.12 12.88
C LEU A 70 2.91 2.45 11.68
N SER A 71 3.18 3.55 11.03
CA SER A 71 2.36 3.91 9.89
C SER A 71 3.12 4.78 8.92
N ASP A 72 2.67 4.76 7.70
CA ASP A 72 3.14 5.64 6.64
C ASP A 72 1.94 6.17 5.89
N VAL A 73 2.13 7.30 5.22
CA VAL A 73 1.10 7.86 4.36
C VAL A 73 1.67 7.89 2.97
N LEU A 74 1.03 7.16 2.07
CA LEU A 74 1.51 7.04 0.70
C LEU A 74 0.42 7.45 -0.27
N GLU A 75 0.85 7.98 -1.39
CA GLU A 75 -0.08 8.38 -2.43
C GLU A 75 -0.70 7.16 -3.07
N GLU A 76 -2.01 7.25 -3.36
CA GLU A 76 -2.75 6.13 -3.90
C GLU A 76 -2.16 5.61 -5.21
N GLU A 77 -1.80 6.53 -6.11
CA GLU A 77 -1.24 6.11 -7.39
C GLU A 77 0.11 5.42 -7.20
N GLY A 78 0.89 5.88 -6.23
CA GLY A 78 2.16 5.24 -5.94
C GLY A 78 1.98 3.83 -5.44
N ILE A 79 0.96 3.61 -4.61
CA ILE A 79 0.68 2.26 -4.14
C ILE A 79 0.28 1.37 -5.30
N LYS A 80 -0.59 1.86 -6.17
CA LYS A 80 -1.03 1.08 -7.32
C LYS A 80 0.13 0.73 -8.24
N LEU A 81 1.02 1.69 -8.49
CA LEU A 81 2.19 1.41 -9.30
C LEU A 81 3.09 0.37 -8.65
N SER A 82 3.26 0.47 -7.34
CA SER A 82 4.07 -0.51 -6.62
C SER A 82 3.48 -1.91 -6.71
N ILE A 83 2.17 -2.00 -6.70
CA ILE A 83 1.52 -3.30 -6.87
C ILE A 83 1.79 -3.84 -8.27
N MET A 84 1.70 -2.97 -9.26
CA MET A 84 1.86 -3.41 -10.64
C MET A 84 3.27 -3.88 -10.96
N VAL A 85 4.26 -3.27 -10.35
CA VAL A 85 5.64 -3.65 -10.62
C VAL A 85 6.15 -4.73 -9.68
N GLY A 86 5.31 -5.20 -8.76
CA GLY A 86 5.70 -6.28 -7.87
C GLY A 86 6.43 -5.84 -6.62
N ALA A 87 6.56 -4.53 -6.39
CA ALA A 87 7.17 -4.05 -5.16
C ALA A 87 6.25 -4.24 -3.96
N PHE A 88 4.95 -4.20 -4.20
CA PHE A 88 3.93 -4.50 -3.20
C PHE A 88 3.10 -5.67 -3.67
N GLU A 89 2.75 -6.54 -2.74
CA GLU A 89 1.76 -7.57 -2.98
C GLU A 89 0.47 -7.13 -2.31
N TRP A 90 -0.64 -7.23 -3.03
CA TRP A 90 -1.91 -6.68 -2.57
C TRP A 90 -2.92 -7.79 -2.39
N HIS A 91 -3.55 -7.81 -1.21
CA HIS A 91 -4.60 -8.76 -0.90
C HIS A 91 -5.83 -7.96 -0.52
N SER A 92 -6.82 -7.97 -1.39
CA SER A 92 -8.03 -7.19 -1.19
C SER A 92 -8.90 -7.83 -0.12
N ILE A 93 -9.44 -7.00 0.76
CA ILE A 93 -10.37 -7.49 1.76
C ILE A 93 -11.63 -8.03 1.09
N ASN A 94 -11.89 -7.61 -0.12
CA ASN A 94 -13.05 -8.09 -0.88
C ASN A 94 -12.78 -9.37 -1.65
N GLY A 95 -11.62 -9.97 -1.43
CA GLY A 95 -11.33 -11.26 -2.00
C GLY A 95 -10.64 -11.26 -3.34
N GLY A 96 -10.36 -10.10 -3.88
CA GLY A 96 -9.64 -10.01 -5.15
C GLY A 96 -8.16 -9.90 -4.94
N THR A 97 -7.39 -10.27 -5.95
CA THR A 97 -5.97 -10.03 -5.97
C THR A 97 -5.61 -9.56 -7.36
N PHE A 98 -4.53 -8.80 -7.43
CA PHE A 98 -4.04 -8.34 -8.71
C PHE A 98 -3.01 -9.35 -9.23
N GLU A 99 -3.23 -9.81 -10.44
CA GLU A 99 -2.29 -10.74 -11.07
C GLU A 99 -1.66 -10.09 -12.27
N LEU A 100 -0.36 -10.22 -12.32
CA LEU A 100 0.40 -9.65 -13.43
C LEU A 100 0.25 -10.43 -14.72
#